data_5240dfbf0d5af7a14413068287511fa6
#
_entry.id   5240dfbf0d5af7a14413068287511fa6
#
_cell.length_a   1.000
_cell.length_b   1.000
_cell.length_c   1.000
_cell.angle_alpha   90.00
_cell.angle_beta   90.00
_cell.angle_gamma   90.00
#
_symmetry.space_group_name_H-M   'P 1'
#
loop_
_entity.id
_entity.type
_entity.pdbx_description
1 polymer ?
#
loop_
_entity_poly.entity_id
_entity_poly.type
_entity_poly.pdbx_seq_one_letter_code
_entity_poly.pdbx_strand_id
1 'polypeptide(L)'
;MLVKTQAYFIHKNLRCKMINETILAIIIAFVISAALCPVVIPMLHKLKFGQQVRQEGPQAHLKKQGTPTMGGIMFIIGSILACAAGWCTIAFSAQGLVDASSHGTFYLVGGFLMALGFGVIGFLDDYIKVVKKRNLGLKAWQKSAAQLLVAVIYLIAERIFAPNDLLWIPFAGEFSIGWFYYPLMLFIIIGAVNAVNLTDGVDGLAASVTMVAAMGFMLIAAIQSFT
;
A
#
# COMPACT_ATOMS: atom_id res chain seq x y z
N MET A 1 -16.71 2.79 41.04
CA MET A 1 -15.62 1.84 40.85
C MET A 1 -15.95 0.80 39.76
N LEU A 2 -17.10 0.15 39.79
CA LEU A 2 -17.55 -0.87 38.83
C LEU A 2 -17.58 -0.40 37.37
N VAL A 3 -18.02 0.82 37.09
CA VAL A 3 -18.11 1.36 35.68
C VAL A 3 -16.73 1.50 35.06
N LYS A 4 -15.73 1.98 35.79
CA LYS A 4 -14.34 2.09 35.29
C LYS A 4 -13.72 0.72 35.03
N THR A 5 -14.03 -0.28 35.85
CA THR A 5 -13.54 -1.65 35.68
C THR A 5 -14.16 -2.31 34.46
N GLN A 6 -15.47 -2.08 34.24
CA GLN A 6 -16.19 -2.62 33.08
C GLN A 6 -15.70 -1.98 31.75
N ALA A 7 -15.48 -0.67 31.73
CA ALA A 7 -14.91 0.05 30.58
C ALA A 7 -13.48 -0.47 30.27
N TYR A 8 -12.65 -0.71 31.29
CA TYR A 8 -11.30 -1.28 31.11
C TYR A 8 -11.34 -2.67 30.48
N PHE A 9 -12.24 -3.57 30.93
CA PHE A 9 -12.37 -4.91 30.38
C PHE A 9 -12.87 -4.88 28.91
N ILE A 10 -13.81 -3.99 28.60
CA ILE A 10 -14.32 -3.80 27.24
C ILE A 10 -13.17 -3.33 26.34
N HIS A 11 -12.43 -2.30 26.74
CA HIS A 11 -11.28 -1.79 26.00
C HIS A 11 -10.18 -2.85 25.78
N LYS A 12 -9.90 -3.65 26.79
CA LYS A 12 -8.91 -4.73 26.71
C LYS A 12 -9.33 -5.81 25.71
N ASN A 13 -10.60 -6.24 25.76
CA ASN A 13 -11.13 -7.23 24.84
C ASN A 13 -11.15 -6.72 23.39
N LEU A 14 -11.50 -5.45 23.19
CA LEU A 14 -11.47 -4.81 21.87
C LEU A 14 -10.07 -4.77 21.29
N ARG A 15 -9.06 -4.39 22.08
CA ARG A 15 -7.65 -4.38 21.66
C ARG A 15 -7.15 -5.77 21.28
N CYS A 16 -7.39 -6.78 22.12
CA CYS A 16 -7.00 -8.16 21.80
C CYS A 16 -7.63 -8.63 20.49
N LYS A 17 -8.88 -8.27 20.25
CA LYS A 17 -9.57 -8.60 19.02
C LYS A 17 -8.93 -7.93 17.81
N MET A 18 -8.67 -6.61 17.86
CA MET A 18 -8.02 -5.87 16.78
C MET A 18 -6.64 -6.42 16.43
N ILE A 19 -5.83 -6.79 17.43
CA ILE A 19 -4.52 -7.40 17.21
C ILE A 19 -4.65 -8.75 16.51
N ASN A 20 -5.57 -9.61 16.94
CA ASN A 20 -5.80 -10.91 16.31
C ASN A 20 -6.25 -10.77 14.85
N GLU A 21 -7.12 -9.81 14.54
CA GLU A 21 -7.60 -9.54 13.19
C GLU A 21 -6.50 -9.01 12.28
N THR A 22 -5.64 -8.14 12.81
CA THR A 22 -4.46 -7.66 12.08
C THR A 22 -3.49 -8.79 11.75
N ILE A 23 -3.20 -9.67 12.73
CA ILE A 23 -2.34 -10.84 12.53
C ILE A 23 -2.96 -11.79 11.48
N LEU A 24 -4.27 -12.02 11.57
CA LEU A 24 -4.98 -12.85 10.60
C LEU A 24 -4.88 -12.28 9.18
N ALA A 25 -5.08 -10.97 9.01
CA ALA A 25 -4.95 -10.31 7.72
C ALA A 25 -3.53 -10.45 7.15
N ILE A 26 -2.49 -10.30 7.97
CA ILE A 26 -1.09 -10.50 7.57
C ILE A 26 -0.85 -11.94 7.10
N ILE A 27 -1.34 -12.93 7.87
CA ILE A 27 -1.21 -14.34 7.51
C ILE A 27 -1.92 -14.65 6.19
N ILE A 28 -3.14 -14.14 6.02
CA ILE A 28 -3.93 -14.31 4.79
C ILE A 28 -3.18 -13.71 3.59
N ALA A 29 -2.71 -12.46 3.70
CA ALA A 29 -1.96 -11.81 2.64
C ALA A 29 -0.71 -12.60 2.25
N PHE A 30 0.06 -13.06 3.24
CA PHE A 30 1.28 -13.84 3.03
C PHE A 30 0.99 -15.18 2.37
N VAL A 31 0.05 -15.95 2.93
CA VAL A 31 -0.28 -17.31 2.44
C VAL A 31 -0.81 -17.25 1.01
N ILE A 32 -1.71 -16.32 0.71
CA ILE A 32 -2.26 -16.15 -0.65
C ILE A 32 -1.17 -15.73 -1.63
N SER A 33 -0.36 -14.73 -1.28
CA SER A 33 0.73 -14.29 -2.14
C SER A 33 1.72 -15.44 -2.41
N ALA A 34 2.11 -16.19 -1.38
CA ALA A 34 3.01 -17.32 -1.50
C ALA A 34 2.41 -18.46 -2.33
N ALA A 35 1.12 -18.78 -2.15
CA ALA A 35 0.42 -19.81 -2.91
C ALA A 35 0.25 -19.46 -4.39
N LEU A 36 0.16 -18.16 -4.73
CA LEU A 36 0.07 -17.69 -6.11
C LEU A 36 1.42 -17.74 -6.84
N CYS A 37 2.56 -17.67 -6.12
CA CYS A 37 3.88 -17.67 -6.74
C CYS A 37 4.12 -18.84 -7.70
N PRO A 38 3.92 -20.13 -7.32
CA PRO A 38 4.18 -21.27 -8.20
C PRO A 38 3.26 -21.34 -9.42
N VAL A 39 2.14 -20.62 -9.42
CA VAL A 39 1.19 -20.56 -10.53
C VAL A 39 1.49 -19.38 -11.45
N VAL A 40 1.62 -18.19 -10.87
CA VAL A 40 1.75 -16.94 -11.62
C VAL A 40 3.13 -16.82 -12.28
N ILE A 41 4.22 -17.19 -11.58
CA ILE A 41 5.57 -17.06 -12.11
C ILE A 41 5.76 -17.89 -13.39
N PRO A 42 5.41 -19.20 -13.44
CA PRO A 42 5.50 -19.97 -14.67
C PRO A 42 4.56 -19.46 -15.78
N MET A 43 3.39 -18.94 -15.41
CA MET A 43 2.45 -18.33 -16.36
C MET A 43 3.07 -17.11 -17.04
N LEU A 44 3.68 -16.22 -16.27
CA LEU A 44 4.36 -15.02 -16.78
C LEU A 44 5.56 -15.39 -17.68
N HIS A 45 6.31 -16.43 -17.30
CA HIS A 45 7.38 -16.98 -18.15
C HIS A 45 6.86 -17.49 -19.50
N LYS A 46 5.77 -18.28 -19.49
CA LYS A 46 5.15 -18.81 -20.72
C LYS A 46 4.64 -17.69 -21.63
N LEU A 47 4.12 -16.62 -21.08
CA LEU A 47 3.67 -15.44 -21.81
C LEU A 47 4.82 -14.59 -22.34
N LYS A 48 6.08 -14.97 -22.05
CA LYS A 48 7.30 -14.21 -22.43
C LYS A 48 7.28 -12.76 -21.89
N PHE A 49 6.69 -12.56 -20.74
CA PHE A 49 6.70 -11.29 -20.00
C PHE A 49 8.04 -11.09 -19.29
N GLY A 50 9.14 -11.21 -20.06
CA GLY A 50 10.49 -11.07 -19.55
C GLY A 50 11.02 -9.65 -19.66
N GLN A 51 11.83 -9.26 -18.68
CA GLN A 51 12.50 -7.97 -18.67
C GLN A 51 13.48 -7.86 -19.85
N GLN A 52 13.39 -6.79 -20.64
CA GLN A 52 14.39 -6.43 -21.62
C GLN A 52 15.39 -5.47 -20.99
N VAL A 53 16.62 -5.92 -20.84
CA VAL A 53 17.71 -5.13 -20.25
C VAL A 53 18.39 -4.27 -21.34
N ARG A 54 18.73 -3.01 -21.00
CA ARG A 54 19.51 -2.14 -21.89
C ARG A 54 20.92 -2.72 -22.06
N GLN A 55 21.40 -2.80 -23.31
CA GLN A 55 22.73 -3.30 -23.62
C GLN A 55 23.87 -2.39 -23.10
N GLU A 56 23.56 -1.14 -22.82
CA GLU A 56 24.49 -0.11 -22.36
C GLU A 56 24.72 -0.11 -20.84
N GLY A 57 24.09 -1.06 -20.10
CA GLY A 57 24.16 -1.16 -18.65
C GLY A 57 25.28 -2.09 -18.17
N PRO A 58 25.57 -2.14 -16.83
CA PRO A 58 26.54 -3.05 -16.26
C PRO A 58 26.23 -4.50 -16.64
N GLN A 59 27.28 -5.30 -16.96
CA GLN A 59 27.12 -6.70 -17.41
C GLN A 59 26.34 -7.59 -16.43
N ALA A 60 26.36 -7.26 -15.15
CA ALA A 60 25.55 -7.94 -14.12
C ALA A 60 24.04 -7.90 -14.42
N HIS A 61 23.56 -6.85 -15.08
CA HIS A 61 22.14 -6.72 -15.46
C HIS A 61 21.76 -7.61 -16.65
N LEU A 62 22.69 -8.01 -17.49
CA LEU A 62 22.44 -8.92 -18.63
C LEU A 62 21.99 -10.31 -18.15
N LYS A 63 22.43 -10.75 -16.96
CA LYS A 63 22.00 -12.00 -16.35
C LYS A 63 20.52 -12.04 -15.97
N LYS A 64 19.88 -10.87 -15.88
CA LYS A 64 18.46 -10.70 -15.56
C LYS A 64 17.54 -10.69 -16.78
N GLN A 65 18.10 -10.85 -17.98
CA GLN A 65 17.31 -10.90 -19.20
C GLN A 65 16.36 -12.12 -19.15
N GLY A 66 15.07 -11.86 -19.35
CA GLY A 66 14.04 -12.90 -19.29
C GLY A 66 13.41 -13.12 -17.90
N THR A 67 13.85 -12.41 -16.86
CA THR A 67 13.16 -12.43 -15.55
C THR A 67 11.73 -11.91 -15.73
N PRO A 68 10.70 -12.65 -15.24
CA PRO A 68 9.32 -12.20 -15.40
C PRO A 68 9.07 -10.86 -14.74
N THR A 69 8.39 -9.96 -15.44
CA THR A 69 7.84 -8.72 -14.88
C THR A 69 6.38 -8.94 -14.47
N MET A 70 5.78 -7.96 -13.81
CA MET A 70 4.36 -7.97 -13.38
C MET A 70 4.06 -8.94 -12.23
N GLY A 71 5.07 -9.40 -11.48
CA GLY A 71 4.89 -10.24 -10.30
C GLY A 71 4.09 -9.58 -9.17
N GLY A 72 3.99 -8.25 -9.17
CA GLY A 72 3.18 -7.46 -8.23
C GLY A 72 1.70 -7.84 -8.19
N ILE A 73 1.16 -8.47 -9.24
CA ILE A 73 -0.23 -8.98 -9.26
C ILE A 73 -0.52 -9.90 -8.07
N MET A 74 0.45 -10.73 -7.67
CA MET A 74 0.28 -11.67 -6.54
C MET A 74 0.07 -10.91 -5.22
N PHE A 75 0.85 -9.85 -4.99
CA PHE A 75 0.71 -9.02 -3.79
C PHE A 75 -0.59 -8.24 -3.78
N ILE A 76 -1.01 -7.72 -4.92
CA ILE A 76 -2.28 -6.99 -5.06
C ILE A 76 -3.45 -7.91 -4.71
N ILE A 77 -3.51 -9.12 -5.27
CA ILE A 77 -4.56 -10.09 -4.98
C ILE A 77 -4.53 -10.48 -3.49
N GLY A 78 -3.35 -10.80 -2.95
CA GLY A 78 -3.19 -11.13 -1.54
C GLY A 78 -3.67 -10.00 -0.62
N SER A 79 -3.32 -8.76 -0.93
CA SER A 79 -3.73 -7.58 -0.16
C SER A 79 -5.23 -7.31 -0.25
N ILE A 80 -5.84 -7.45 -1.44
CA ILE A 80 -7.29 -7.29 -1.62
C ILE A 80 -8.05 -8.27 -0.73
N LEU A 81 -7.67 -9.56 -0.79
CA LEU A 81 -8.36 -10.60 -0.04
C LEU A 81 -8.14 -10.45 1.47
N ALA A 82 -6.94 -10.05 1.90
CA ALA A 82 -6.66 -9.77 3.29
C ALA A 82 -7.46 -8.58 3.83
N CYS A 83 -7.52 -7.47 3.07
CA CYS A 83 -8.31 -6.30 3.44
C CYS A 83 -9.81 -6.63 3.46
N ALA A 84 -10.31 -7.39 2.50
CA ALA A 84 -11.71 -7.83 2.48
C ALA A 84 -12.04 -8.73 3.67
N ALA A 85 -11.16 -9.67 4.01
CA ALA A 85 -11.35 -10.52 5.18
C ALA A 85 -11.34 -9.70 6.47
N GLY A 86 -10.37 -8.80 6.65
CA GLY A 86 -10.32 -7.90 7.81
C GLY A 86 -11.55 -6.99 7.91
N TRP A 87 -12.02 -6.45 6.78
CA TRP A 87 -13.24 -5.66 6.74
C TRP A 87 -14.48 -6.49 7.14
N CYS A 88 -14.62 -7.70 6.60
CA CYS A 88 -15.72 -8.60 6.95
C CYS A 88 -15.73 -8.93 8.43
N THR A 89 -14.59 -9.23 9.04
CA THR A 89 -14.52 -9.55 10.47
C THR A 89 -14.95 -8.36 11.33
N ILE A 90 -14.59 -7.15 10.94
CA ILE A 90 -14.99 -5.91 11.62
C ILE A 90 -16.49 -5.64 11.42
N ALA A 91 -17.00 -5.76 10.21
CA ALA A 91 -18.39 -5.47 9.87
C ALA A 91 -19.40 -6.45 10.51
N PHE A 92 -19.02 -7.75 10.57
CA PHE A 92 -19.84 -8.78 11.22
C PHE A 92 -19.67 -8.84 12.73
N SER A 93 -18.76 -8.06 13.29
CA SER A 93 -18.64 -7.95 14.73
C SER A 93 -19.83 -7.17 15.27
N ALA A 94 -20.70 -7.86 16.03
CA ALA A 94 -22.01 -7.36 16.52
C ALA A 94 -21.94 -6.08 17.40
N GLN A 95 -20.78 -5.48 17.57
CA GLN A 95 -20.56 -4.30 18.42
C GLN A 95 -20.23 -3.01 17.66
N GLY A 96 -20.39 -3.00 16.32
CA GLY A 96 -20.28 -1.74 15.57
C GLY A 96 -18.95 -0.98 15.79
N LEU A 97 -17.83 -1.70 15.89
CA LEU A 97 -16.53 -1.13 16.22
C LEU A 97 -15.98 -0.20 15.14
N VAL A 98 -16.54 -0.26 13.94
CA VAL A 98 -16.27 0.69 12.87
C VAL A 98 -17.58 1.40 12.59
N ASP A 99 -17.68 2.61 13.04
CA ASP A 99 -18.67 3.53 12.54
C ASP A 99 -18.38 3.72 11.05
N ALA A 100 -19.29 3.20 10.19
CA ALA A 100 -19.12 3.26 8.75
C ALA A 100 -19.04 4.72 8.23
N SER A 101 -19.46 5.68 9.03
CA SER A 101 -19.32 7.12 8.80
C SER A 101 -17.98 7.67 9.30
N SER A 102 -17.11 6.85 9.93
CA SER A 102 -15.89 7.33 10.54
C SER A 102 -14.80 7.63 9.51
N HIS A 103 -13.99 8.62 9.81
CA HIS A 103 -12.77 8.97 9.05
C HIS A 103 -11.85 7.74 8.84
N GLY A 104 -11.81 6.81 9.80
CA GLY A 104 -11.04 5.57 9.71
C GLY A 104 -11.43 4.69 8.53
N THR A 105 -12.73 4.59 8.21
CA THR A 105 -13.21 3.87 7.02
C THR A 105 -12.70 4.51 5.74
N PHE A 106 -12.72 5.84 5.65
CA PHE A 106 -12.20 6.56 4.49
C PHE A 106 -10.70 6.29 4.31
N TYR A 107 -9.89 6.39 5.36
CA TYR A 107 -8.45 6.17 5.26
C TYR A 107 -8.13 4.74 4.83
N LEU A 108 -8.87 3.75 5.31
CA LEU A 108 -8.68 2.35 4.89
C LEU A 108 -9.07 2.16 3.41
N VAL A 109 -10.30 2.49 3.05
CA VAL A 109 -10.84 2.23 1.70
C VAL A 109 -10.22 3.19 0.68
N GLY A 110 -10.18 4.47 0.98
CA GLY A 110 -9.62 5.50 0.10
C GLY A 110 -8.12 5.30 -0.11
N GLY A 111 -7.37 5.03 0.95
CA GLY A 111 -5.93 4.72 0.87
C GLY A 111 -5.67 3.47 0.05
N PHE A 112 -6.49 2.43 0.21
CA PHE A 112 -6.39 1.21 -0.58
C PHE A 112 -6.72 1.43 -2.06
N LEU A 113 -7.77 2.19 -2.36
CA LEU A 113 -8.11 2.57 -3.74
C LEU A 113 -7.01 3.42 -4.39
N MET A 114 -6.40 4.34 -3.64
CA MET A 114 -5.23 5.11 -4.09
C MET A 114 -4.07 4.17 -4.43
N ALA A 115 -3.75 3.21 -3.55
CA ALA A 115 -2.70 2.22 -3.78
C ALA A 115 -2.96 1.37 -5.02
N LEU A 116 -4.21 0.93 -5.25
CA LEU A 116 -4.62 0.24 -6.47
C LEU A 116 -4.47 1.14 -7.70
N GLY A 117 -4.80 2.41 -7.61
CA GLY A 117 -4.61 3.38 -8.70
C GLY A 117 -3.13 3.47 -9.13
N PHE A 118 -2.22 3.57 -8.16
CA PHE A 118 -0.78 3.53 -8.45
C PHE A 118 -0.33 2.16 -8.98
N GLY A 119 -0.90 1.07 -8.46
CA GLY A 119 -0.66 -0.28 -8.97
C GLY A 119 -1.05 -0.44 -10.45
N VAL A 120 -2.19 0.12 -10.86
CA VAL A 120 -2.63 0.13 -12.26
C VAL A 120 -1.65 0.92 -13.14
N ILE A 121 -1.14 2.06 -12.67
CA ILE A 121 -0.13 2.83 -13.43
C ILE A 121 1.13 2.00 -13.64
N GLY A 122 1.63 1.32 -12.59
CA GLY A 122 2.79 0.42 -12.69
C GLY A 122 2.53 -0.76 -13.62
N PHE A 123 1.36 -1.38 -13.52
CA PHE A 123 0.93 -2.45 -14.41
C PHE A 123 0.90 -2.01 -15.89
N LEU A 124 0.33 -0.85 -16.18
CA LEU A 124 0.29 -0.31 -17.54
C LEU A 124 1.68 0.01 -18.09
N ASP A 125 2.57 0.54 -17.24
CA ASP A 125 3.96 0.80 -17.59
C ASP A 125 4.68 -0.48 -18.02
N ASP A 126 4.57 -1.55 -17.24
CA ASP A 126 5.17 -2.85 -17.55
C ASP A 126 4.48 -3.55 -18.72
N TYR A 127 3.16 -3.50 -18.81
CA TYR A 127 2.40 -4.07 -19.91
C TYR A 127 2.81 -3.48 -21.26
N ILE A 128 2.99 -2.16 -21.33
CA ILE A 128 3.46 -1.47 -22.54
C ILE A 128 4.86 -1.93 -22.95
N LYS A 129 5.77 -2.12 -21.99
CA LYS A 129 7.13 -2.64 -22.24
C LYS A 129 7.07 -4.02 -22.90
N VAL A 130 6.24 -4.90 -22.32
CA VAL A 130 6.09 -6.28 -22.79
C VAL A 130 5.46 -6.35 -24.18
N VAL A 131 4.32 -5.69 -24.36
CA VAL A 131 3.57 -5.74 -25.66
C VAL A 131 4.38 -5.09 -26.78
N LYS A 132 5.03 -3.97 -26.51
CA LYS A 132 5.84 -3.26 -27.52
C LYS A 132 7.27 -3.81 -27.63
N LYS A 133 7.64 -4.82 -26.85
CA LYS A 133 8.97 -5.45 -26.81
C LYS A 133 10.11 -4.42 -26.75
N ARG A 134 9.96 -3.42 -25.88
CA ARG A 134 10.93 -2.34 -25.72
C ARG A 134 11.16 -2.04 -24.24
N ASN A 135 12.31 -1.43 -23.91
CA ASN A 135 12.68 -1.08 -22.55
C ASN A 135 11.92 0.13 -21.98
N LEU A 136 11.22 0.88 -22.82
CA LEU A 136 10.49 2.08 -22.43
C LEU A 136 8.99 1.77 -22.33
N GLY A 137 8.43 1.96 -21.14
CA GLY A 137 7.01 1.90 -20.86
C GLY A 137 6.28 3.21 -21.21
N LEU A 138 5.58 3.76 -20.25
CA LEU A 138 4.98 5.10 -20.33
C LEU A 138 6.08 6.17 -20.47
N LYS A 139 5.79 7.24 -21.19
CA LYS A 139 6.67 8.42 -21.16
C LYS A 139 6.68 9.02 -19.75
N ALA A 140 7.81 9.60 -19.32
CA ALA A 140 7.94 10.14 -17.98
C ALA A 140 6.79 11.10 -17.59
N TRP A 141 6.43 12.02 -18.50
CA TRP A 141 5.34 12.96 -18.26
C TRP A 141 3.97 12.27 -18.15
N GLN A 142 3.70 11.18 -18.91
CA GLN A 142 2.46 10.41 -18.83
C GLN A 142 2.34 9.71 -17.46
N LYS A 143 3.44 9.11 -17.00
CA LYS A 143 3.51 8.47 -15.69
C LYS A 143 3.28 9.49 -14.59
N SER A 144 3.97 10.64 -14.64
CA SER A 144 3.82 11.71 -13.64
C SER A 144 2.42 12.31 -13.65
N ALA A 145 1.82 12.53 -14.83
CA ALA A 145 0.46 13.05 -14.94
C ALA A 145 -0.59 12.06 -14.37
N ALA A 146 -0.44 10.76 -14.64
CA ALA A 146 -1.32 9.74 -14.08
C ALA A 146 -1.18 9.63 -12.56
N GLN A 147 0.05 9.69 -12.03
CA GLN A 147 0.31 9.72 -10.59
C GLN A 147 -0.31 10.95 -9.93
N LEU A 148 -0.14 12.12 -10.54
CA LEU A 148 -0.73 13.38 -10.07
C LEU A 148 -2.25 13.28 -10.02
N LEU A 149 -2.88 12.73 -11.06
CA LEU A 149 -4.33 12.54 -11.11
C LEU A 149 -4.84 11.67 -9.97
N VAL A 150 -4.22 10.51 -9.72
CA VAL A 150 -4.60 9.60 -8.63
C VAL A 150 -4.45 10.29 -7.26
N ALA A 151 -3.33 10.96 -7.03
CA ALA A 151 -3.08 11.66 -5.76
C ALA A 151 -4.06 12.82 -5.53
N VAL A 152 -4.37 13.61 -6.57
CA VAL A 152 -5.33 14.73 -6.48
C VAL A 152 -6.73 14.21 -6.20
N ILE A 153 -7.18 13.14 -6.88
CA ILE A 153 -8.50 12.53 -6.62
C ILE A 153 -8.59 12.08 -5.16
N TYR A 154 -7.55 11.41 -4.65
CA TYR A 154 -7.50 10.99 -3.25
C TYR A 154 -7.59 12.17 -2.28
N LEU A 155 -6.80 13.22 -2.47
CA LEU A 155 -6.79 14.40 -1.59
C LEU A 155 -8.10 15.19 -1.65
N ILE A 156 -8.76 15.25 -2.82
CA ILE A 156 -10.11 15.84 -2.94
C ILE A 156 -11.12 15.00 -2.15
N ALA A 157 -11.06 13.68 -2.28
CA ALA A 157 -11.94 12.79 -1.54
C ALA A 157 -11.67 12.89 -0.02
N GLU A 158 -10.41 12.98 0.41
CA GLU A 158 -10.03 13.22 1.80
C GLU A 158 -10.65 14.53 2.32
N ARG A 159 -10.55 15.60 1.55
CA ARG A 159 -11.15 16.90 1.91
C ARG A 159 -12.66 16.82 2.13
N ILE A 160 -13.34 15.95 1.39
CA ILE A 160 -14.82 15.83 1.44
C ILE A 160 -15.25 14.90 2.57
N PHE A 161 -14.60 13.73 2.71
CA PHE A 161 -15.07 12.65 3.57
C PHE A 161 -14.35 12.56 4.93
N ALA A 162 -13.12 13.02 5.01
CA ALA A 162 -12.28 12.95 6.20
C ALA A 162 -11.33 14.15 6.27
N PRO A 163 -11.85 15.39 6.31
CA PRO A 163 -11.01 16.58 6.26
C PRO A 163 -9.97 16.58 7.37
N ASN A 164 -8.72 16.73 6.98
CA ASN A 164 -7.59 16.79 7.90
C ASN A 164 -6.66 17.94 7.49
N ASP A 165 -6.17 18.66 8.47
CA ASP A 165 -5.16 19.71 8.29
C ASP A 165 -4.06 19.62 9.36
N LEU A 166 -4.11 18.56 10.15
CA LEU A 166 -3.18 18.30 11.24
C LEU A 166 -1.95 17.55 10.73
N LEU A 167 -0.80 18.07 11.07
CA LEU A 167 0.48 17.40 10.89
C LEU A 167 1.05 17.05 12.27
N TRP A 168 1.23 15.76 12.52
CA TRP A 168 1.90 15.32 13.73
C TRP A 168 3.41 15.21 13.48
N ILE A 169 4.20 15.95 14.26
CA ILE A 169 5.65 15.95 14.20
C ILE A 169 6.19 15.29 15.48
N PRO A 170 7.00 14.21 15.36
CA PRO A 170 7.63 13.58 16.52
C PRO A 170 8.34 14.61 17.38
N PHE A 171 8.16 14.53 18.70
CA PHE A 171 8.73 15.43 19.72
C PHE A 171 8.19 16.86 19.74
N ALA A 172 7.45 17.30 18.71
CA ALA A 172 6.92 18.66 18.61
C ALA A 172 5.38 18.70 18.78
N GLY A 173 4.68 17.58 18.52
CA GLY A 173 3.24 17.45 18.69
C GLY A 173 2.44 17.73 17.41
N GLU A 174 1.16 18.08 17.56
CA GLU A 174 0.23 18.33 16.47
C GLU A 174 0.20 19.81 16.09
N PHE A 175 0.30 20.05 14.78
CA PHE A 175 0.22 21.40 14.20
C PHE A 175 -0.84 21.41 13.12
N SER A 176 -1.79 22.36 13.21
CA SER A 176 -2.67 22.67 12.08
C SER A 176 -1.91 23.57 11.11
N ILE A 177 -1.70 23.06 9.90
CA ILE A 177 -1.05 23.79 8.80
C ILE A 177 -2.07 24.29 7.76
N GLY A 178 -3.36 24.08 8.07
CA GLY A 178 -4.47 24.53 7.27
C GLY A 178 -4.40 24.07 5.82
N TRP A 179 -4.68 24.97 4.89
CA TRP A 179 -4.71 24.63 3.46
C TRP A 179 -3.39 24.14 2.88
N PHE A 180 -2.25 24.48 3.50
CA PHE A 180 -0.93 24.00 3.08
C PHE A 180 -0.74 22.49 3.22
N TYR A 181 -1.58 21.83 4.02
CA TYR A 181 -1.61 20.37 4.15
C TYR A 181 -1.72 19.65 2.80
N TYR A 182 -2.64 20.06 1.93
CA TYR A 182 -2.91 19.37 0.67
C TYR A 182 -1.74 19.42 -0.33
N PRO A 183 -1.12 20.57 -0.63
CA PRO A 183 0.06 20.57 -1.50
C PRO A 183 1.26 19.84 -0.90
N LEU A 184 1.42 19.87 0.43
CA LEU A 184 2.45 19.11 1.12
C LEU A 184 2.22 17.60 0.97
N MET A 185 1.00 17.11 1.23
CA MET A 185 0.65 15.69 1.07
C MET A 185 0.78 15.24 -0.38
N LEU A 186 0.39 16.06 -1.33
CA LEU A 186 0.58 15.77 -2.76
C LEU A 186 2.06 15.55 -3.08
N PHE A 187 2.93 16.42 -2.60
CA PHE A 187 4.38 16.28 -2.78
C PHE A 187 4.93 15.01 -2.13
N ILE A 188 4.50 14.71 -0.90
CA ILE A 188 4.92 13.51 -0.16
C ILE A 188 4.46 12.23 -0.88
N ILE A 189 3.19 12.15 -1.30
CA ILE A 189 2.64 10.98 -1.99
C ILE A 189 3.41 10.71 -3.28
N ILE A 190 3.58 11.72 -4.14
CA ILE A 190 4.27 11.57 -5.41
C ILE A 190 5.75 11.25 -5.18
N GLY A 191 6.38 11.92 -4.22
CA GLY A 191 7.76 11.66 -3.84
C GLY A 191 7.98 10.24 -3.36
N ALA A 192 7.13 9.73 -2.48
CA ALA A 192 7.19 8.36 -1.97
C ALA A 192 7.01 7.32 -3.07
N VAL A 193 6.00 7.47 -3.95
CA VAL A 193 5.75 6.55 -5.06
C VAL A 193 6.95 6.47 -6.01
N ASN A 194 7.55 7.62 -6.35
CA ASN A 194 8.72 7.63 -7.23
C ASN A 194 9.99 7.12 -6.52
N ALA A 195 10.17 7.40 -5.24
CA ALA A 195 11.28 6.87 -4.44
C ALA A 195 11.23 5.34 -4.38
N VAL A 196 10.08 4.74 -4.10
CA VAL A 196 9.90 3.27 -4.11
C VAL A 196 10.19 2.70 -5.49
N ASN A 197 9.69 3.33 -6.57
CA ASN A 197 9.97 2.88 -7.93
C ASN A 197 11.46 2.94 -8.30
N LEU A 198 12.22 3.92 -7.79
CA LEU A 198 13.67 4.00 -7.98
C LEU A 198 14.41 2.93 -7.16
N THR A 199 13.92 2.62 -5.97
CA THR A 199 14.48 1.60 -5.08
C THR A 199 14.38 0.20 -5.68
N ASP A 200 13.40 -0.05 -6.56
CA ASP A 200 13.20 -1.34 -7.23
C ASP A 200 14.20 -1.64 -8.37
N GLY A 201 15.31 -0.94 -8.40
CA GLY A 201 16.42 -1.19 -9.35
C GLY A 201 17.36 -2.31 -8.93
N VAL A 202 17.35 -2.74 -7.68
CA VAL A 202 18.24 -3.77 -7.11
C VAL A 202 17.42 -4.89 -6.50
N ASP A 203 17.83 -6.16 -6.77
CA ASP A 203 17.12 -7.34 -6.30
C ASP A 203 16.94 -7.36 -4.78
N GLY A 204 15.72 -7.45 -4.33
CA GLY A 204 15.35 -7.53 -2.92
C GLY A 204 15.37 -6.19 -2.17
N LEU A 205 15.93 -5.11 -2.73
CA LEU A 205 16.05 -3.83 -2.03
C LEU A 205 14.68 -3.22 -1.75
N ALA A 206 13.82 -3.11 -2.76
CA ALA A 206 12.46 -2.58 -2.59
C ALA A 206 11.65 -3.42 -1.59
N ALA A 207 11.72 -4.75 -1.68
CA ALA A 207 11.01 -5.64 -0.77
C ALA A 207 11.49 -5.50 0.69
N SER A 208 12.80 -5.45 0.92
CA SER A 208 13.36 -5.31 2.27
C SER A 208 13.06 -3.94 2.89
N VAL A 209 13.20 -2.85 2.14
CA VAL A 209 12.86 -1.49 2.61
C VAL A 209 11.37 -1.38 2.92
N THR A 210 10.52 -1.90 2.04
CA THR A 210 9.06 -1.91 2.26
C THR A 210 8.67 -2.72 3.50
N MET A 211 9.31 -3.87 3.73
CA MET A 211 9.07 -4.68 4.92
C MET A 211 9.46 -3.93 6.20
N VAL A 212 10.62 -3.28 6.23
CA VAL A 212 11.06 -2.48 7.39
C VAL A 212 10.11 -1.31 7.63
N ALA A 213 9.71 -0.59 6.58
CA ALA A 213 8.76 0.52 6.69
C ALA A 213 7.40 0.04 7.21
N ALA A 214 6.87 -1.07 6.67
CA ALA A 214 5.60 -1.66 7.13
C ALA A 214 5.65 -2.08 8.60
N MET A 215 6.75 -2.69 9.06
CA MET A 215 6.94 -3.02 10.47
C MET A 215 6.99 -1.75 11.33
N GLY A 216 7.64 -0.68 10.88
CA GLY A 216 7.66 0.61 11.56
C GLY A 216 6.25 1.21 11.73
N PHE A 217 5.47 1.26 10.65
CA PHE A 217 4.08 1.73 10.72
C PHE A 217 3.20 0.84 11.61
N MET A 218 3.37 -0.48 11.55
CA MET A 218 2.65 -1.41 12.43
C MET A 218 2.98 -1.15 13.91
N LEU A 219 4.24 -0.89 14.24
CA LEU A 219 4.68 -0.54 15.59
C LEU A 219 4.06 0.79 16.06
N ILE A 220 4.06 1.82 15.21
CA ILE A 220 3.44 3.11 15.51
C ILE A 220 1.95 2.92 15.77
N ALA A 221 1.24 2.21 14.91
CA ALA A 221 -0.19 1.93 15.09
C ALA A 221 -0.46 1.15 16.38
N ALA A 222 0.38 0.18 16.74
CA ALA A 222 0.29 -0.55 17.98
C ALA A 222 0.47 0.39 19.19
N ILE A 223 1.48 1.27 19.19
CA ILE A 223 1.71 2.23 20.28
C ILE A 223 0.51 3.16 20.43
N GLN A 224 -0.01 3.72 19.34
CA GLN A 224 -1.19 4.59 19.37
C GLN A 224 -2.44 3.88 19.90
N SER A 225 -2.56 2.57 19.73
CA SER A 225 -3.67 1.81 20.29
C SER A 225 -3.57 1.62 21.81
N PHE A 226 -2.40 1.90 22.41
CA PHE A 226 -2.17 1.82 23.87
C PHE A 226 -2.30 3.18 24.58
N THR A 227 -2.30 4.28 23.86
CA THR A 227 -2.52 5.64 24.40
C THR A 227 -3.99 6.02 24.29
#